data_51e0ec4f1a24b585254e32add30fcafc
#
_entry.id   51e0ec4f1a24b585254e32add30fcafc
#
_cell.length_a   1.000
_cell.length_b   1.000
_cell.length_c   1.000
_cell.angle_alpha   90.00
_cell.angle_beta   90.00
_cell.angle_gamma   90.00
#
_symmetry.space_group_name_H-M   'P 1'
#
loop_
_entity.id
_entity.type
_entity.pdbx_description
1 polymer ?
#
loop_
_entity_poly.entity_id
_entity_poly.type
_entity_poly.pdbx_seq_one_letter_code
_entity_poly.pdbx_strand_id
1 'polypeptide(L)'
;MIVLMAGLPGTGKTTLARELAARTSGRVLSKDEFRHSLFAAEEIEYSSRQDDFCLQIMLETAGYLLSRNSARLIFLDGRPFSRRYQIENVLAVASSLHQPWRILECVCSEETARRRLEWDAASGTHAAGNRNYQLYLEVKARFEAIRSRKTVIDTDLGIEVCVQSAMKSVNH
;
A
#
# COMPACT_ATOMS: atom_id res chain seq x y z
N MET A 1 -10.17 1.05 11.64
CA MET A 1 -10.36 0.58 10.24
C MET A 1 -9.01 0.31 9.58
N ILE A 2 -8.89 -0.75 8.80
CA ILE A 2 -7.70 -1.07 7.99
C ILE A 2 -7.95 -0.72 6.52
N VAL A 3 -7.02 0.03 5.90
CA VAL A 3 -7.11 0.46 4.50
C VAL A 3 -5.91 -0.10 3.73
N LEU A 4 -6.18 -0.95 2.74
CA LEU A 4 -5.16 -1.51 1.85
C LEU A 4 -4.91 -0.55 0.69
N MET A 5 -3.66 -0.16 0.49
CA MET A 5 -3.22 0.64 -0.65
C MET A 5 -2.74 -0.31 -1.76
N ALA A 6 -3.63 -0.69 -2.66
CA ALA A 6 -3.34 -1.64 -3.74
C ALA A 6 -3.00 -0.95 -5.07
N GLY A 7 -2.37 -1.68 -6.00
CA GLY A 7 -2.03 -1.19 -7.34
C GLY A 7 -0.55 -1.39 -7.70
N LEU A 8 -0.22 -1.22 -8.97
CA LEU A 8 1.11 -1.44 -9.52
C LEU A 8 2.17 -0.48 -8.94
N PRO A 9 3.47 -0.77 -9.05
CA PRO A 9 4.52 0.21 -8.75
C PRO A 9 4.31 1.51 -9.57
N GLY A 10 4.63 2.68 -9.01
CA GLY A 10 4.48 3.97 -9.71
C GLY A 10 3.06 4.56 -9.72
N THR A 11 2.04 3.85 -9.20
CA THR A 11 0.65 4.34 -9.22
C THR A 11 0.29 5.31 -8.07
N GLY A 12 1.24 5.86 -7.34
CA GLY A 12 0.98 6.94 -6.36
C GLY A 12 0.40 6.50 -5.01
N LYS A 13 0.38 5.20 -4.68
CA LYS A 13 -0.15 4.65 -3.41
C LYS A 13 0.38 5.36 -2.17
N THR A 14 1.71 5.46 -2.06
CA THR A 14 2.39 6.04 -0.90
C THR A 14 2.04 7.52 -0.71
N THR A 15 2.00 8.28 -1.80
CA THR A 15 1.61 9.69 -1.78
C THR A 15 0.18 9.85 -1.28
N LEU A 16 -0.75 9.09 -1.85
CA LEU A 16 -2.15 9.12 -1.44
C LEU A 16 -2.32 8.67 0.02
N ALA A 17 -1.64 7.60 0.45
CA ALA A 17 -1.71 7.12 1.82
C ALA A 17 -1.24 8.18 2.84
N ARG A 18 -0.15 8.88 2.54
CA ARG A 18 0.38 9.95 3.39
C ARG A 18 -0.57 11.15 3.47
N GLU A 19 -1.15 11.57 2.36
CA GLU A 19 -2.15 12.65 2.31
C GLU A 19 -3.41 12.29 3.10
N LEU A 20 -3.92 11.07 2.94
CA LEU A 20 -5.07 10.61 3.70
C LEU A 20 -4.77 10.51 5.20
N ALA A 21 -3.61 9.98 5.57
CA ALA A 21 -3.21 9.88 6.97
C ALA A 21 -3.09 11.26 7.63
N ALA A 22 -2.51 12.25 6.93
CA ALA A 22 -2.39 13.62 7.43
C ALA A 22 -3.77 14.26 7.69
N ARG A 23 -4.75 14.03 6.80
CA ARG A 23 -6.09 14.62 6.89
C ARG A 23 -7.02 13.90 7.87
N THR A 24 -6.70 12.66 8.24
CA THR A 24 -7.55 11.83 9.11
C THR A 24 -6.92 11.51 10.46
N SER A 25 -5.74 12.07 10.76
CA SER A 25 -4.91 11.65 11.89
C SER A 25 -4.66 10.13 11.91
N GLY A 26 -4.69 9.51 10.72
CA GLY A 26 -4.42 8.09 10.50
C GLY A 26 -2.94 7.75 10.62
N ARG A 27 -2.61 6.47 10.46
CA ARG A 27 -1.23 5.99 10.45
C ARG A 27 -0.92 5.20 9.19
N VAL A 28 0.13 5.55 8.49
CA VAL A 28 0.70 4.72 7.43
C VAL A 28 1.65 3.71 8.05
N LEU A 29 1.47 2.44 7.73
CA LEU A 29 2.44 1.37 7.97
C LEU A 29 2.99 0.97 6.60
N SER A 30 4.26 1.27 6.38
CA SER A 30 4.95 1.02 5.10
C SER A 30 5.78 -0.24 5.20
N LYS A 31 5.50 -1.23 4.34
CA LYS A 31 6.26 -2.48 4.27
C LYS A 31 7.75 -2.22 4.06
N ASP A 32 8.10 -1.24 3.23
CA ASP A 32 9.49 -0.95 2.91
C ASP A 32 10.22 -0.28 4.08
N GLU A 33 9.53 0.58 4.86
CA GLU A 33 10.07 1.13 6.11
C GLU A 33 10.27 0.02 7.17
N PHE A 34 9.30 -0.89 7.32
CA PHE A 34 9.43 -2.05 8.21
C PHE A 34 10.61 -2.93 7.81
N ARG A 35 10.78 -3.22 6.51
CA ARG A 35 11.92 -4.01 6.01
C ARG A 35 13.25 -3.39 6.43
N HIS A 36 13.45 -2.10 6.20
CA HIS A 36 14.69 -1.41 6.56
C HIS A 36 14.91 -1.28 8.07
N SER A 37 13.85 -1.34 8.86
CA SER A 37 13.96 -1.32 10.33
C SER A 37 14.23 -2.69 10.93
N LEU A 38 13.86 -3.77 10.25
CA LEU A 38 13.97 -5.14 10.74
C LEU A 38 15.22 -5.87 10.26
N PHE A 39 15.77 -5.50 9.10
CA PHE A 39 16.86 -6.19 8.43
C PHE A 39 18.03 -5.26 8.17
N ALA A 40 19.25 -5.77 8.33
CA ALA A 40 20.45 -5.09 7.85
C ALA A 40 20.46 -5.04 6.30
N ALA A 41 21.23 -4.12 5.72
CA ALA A 41 21.22 -3.91 4.27
C ALA A 41 21.56 -5.19 3.48
N GLU A 42 22.48 -6.00 3.99
CA GLU A 42 22.91 -7.27 3.41
C GLU A 42 21.86 -8.40 3.53
N GLU A 43 20.87 -8.25 4.40
CA GLU A 43 19.79 -9.20 4.63
C GLU A 43 18.53 -8.90 3.81
N ILE A 44 18.52 -7.77 3.08
CA ILE A 44 17.36 -7.37 2.28
C ILE A 44 17.31 -8.18 0.99
N GLU A 45 16.25 -9.01 0.86
CA GLU A 45 16.09 -9.94 -0.27
C GLU A 45 15.09 -9.45 -1.34
N TYR A 46 14.18 -8.55 -1.03
CA TYR A 46 13.01 -8.20 -1.85
C TYR A 46 12.19 -9.41 -2.34
N SER A 47 12.27 -10.53 -1.59
CA SER A 47 11.52 -11.76 -1.88
C SER A 47 10.07 -11.66 -1.39
N SER A 48 9.18 -12.50 -1.98
CA SER A 48 7.80 -12.60 -1.50
C SER A 48 7.73 -13.09 -0.06
N ARG A 49 8.67 -13.94 0.36
CA ARG A 49 8.76 -14.45 1.74
C ARG A 49 9.07 -13.32 2.73
N GLN A 50 10.05 -12.46 2.40
CA GLN A 50 10.37 -11.31 3.25
C GLN A 50 9.25 -10.26 3.23
N ASP A 51 8.59 -10.08 2.08
CA ASP A 51 7.39 -9.23 1.96
C ASP A 51 6.25 -9.72 2.87
N ASP A 52 5.99 -11.03 2.88
CA ASP A 52 4.95 -11.63 3.73
C ASP A 52 5.28 -11.48 5.21
N PHE A 53 6.54 -11.68 5.59
CA PHE A 53 7.02 -11.47 6.96
C PHE A 53 6.82 -10.02 7.41
N CYS A 54 7.27 -9.05 6.62
CA CYS A 54 7.06 -7.63 6.94
C CYS A 54 5.58 -7.28 7.07
N LEU A 55 4.73 -7.81 6.16
CA LEU A 55 3.29 -7.60 6.24
C LEU A 55 2.70 -8.18 7.52
N GLN A 56 3.14 -9.34 7.96
CA GLN A 56 2.68 -9.92 9.22
C GLN A 56 2.98 -8.99 10.41
N ILE A 57 4.21 -8.47 10.52
CA ILE A 57 4.59 -7.52 11.58
C ILE A 57 3.77 -6.23 11.48
N MET A 58 3.51 -5.73 10.27
CA MET A 58 2.62 -4.59 10.07
C MET A 58 1.20 -4.86 10.58
N LEU A 59 0.64 -6.05 10.33
CA LEU A 59 -0.70 -6.43 10.79
C LEU A 59 -0.77 -6.58 12.32
N GLU A 60 0.25 -7.14 12.95
CA GLU A 60 0.37 -7.20 14.41
C GLU A 60 0.45 -5.78 15.00
N THR A 61 1.24 -4.91 14.39
CA THR A 61 1.33 -3.48 14.76
C THR A 61 -0.01 -2.77 14.59
N ALA A 62 -0.72 -3.03 13.49
CA ALA A 62 -2.06 -2.48 13.26
C ALA A 62 -3.04 -2.93 14.35
N GLY A 63 -3.03 -4.21 14.71
CA GLY A 63 -3.85 -4.77 15.80
C GLY A 63 -3.58 -4.06 17.14
N TYR A 64 -2.31 -3.89 17.49
CA TYR A 64 -1.93 -3.16 18.71
C TYR A 64 -2.43 -1.70 18.67
N LEU A 65 -2.23 -0.98 17.58
CA LEU A 65 -2.65 0.42 17.46
C LEU A 65 -4.18 0.56 17.52
N LEU A 66 -4.91 -0.36 16.91
CA LEU A 66 -6.38 -0.37 16.89
C LEU A 66 -6.98 -0.78 18.25
N SER A 67 -6.29 -1.61 19.03
CA SER A 67 -6.69 -1.91 20.40
C SER A 67 -6.61 -0.69 21.32
N ARG A 68 -5.70 0.25 21.04
CA ARG A 68 -5.55 1.51 21.79
C ARG A 68 -6.52 2.60 21.32
N ASN A 69 -6.86 2.59 20.03
CA ASN A 69 -7.82 3.53 19.42
C ASN A 69 -8.49 2.85 18.21
N SER A 70 -9.66 2.25 18.45
CA SER A 70 -10.42 1.51 17.42
C SER A 70 -10.93 2.40 16.28
N ALA A 71 -11.06 3.70 16.49
CA ALA A 71 -11.49 4.66 15.47
C ALA A 71 -10.36 5.06 14.49
N ARG A 72 -9.10 4.72 14.79
CA ARG A 72 -7.96 5.10 13.96
C ARG A 72 -8.02 4.44 12.59
N LEU A 73 -7.62 5.18 11.55
CA LEU A 73 -7.37 4.65 10.22
C LEU A 73 -5.92 4.16 10.11
N ILE A 74 -5.73 2.92 9.68
CA ILE A 74 -4.41 2.32 9.44
C ILE A 74 -4.29 2.03 7.94
N PHE A 75 -3.38 2.72 7.27
CA PHE A 75 -3.09 2.54 5.84
C PHE A 75 -1.93 1.56 5.69
N LEU A 76 -2.17 0.42 5.03
CA LEU A 76 -1.12 -0.57 4.70
C LEU A 76 -0.55 -0.23 3.33
N ASP A 77 0.70 0.21 3.28
CA ASP A 77 1.40 0.65 2.07
C ASP A 77 2.65 -0.19 1.78
N GLY A 78 3.25 0.01 0.60
CA GLY A 78 4.51 -0.62 0.20
C GLY A 78 4.36 -2.00 -0.45
N ARG A 79 3.12 -2.51 -0.65
CA ARG A 79 2.85 -3.76 -1.36
C ARG A 79 1.85 -3.53 -2.50
N PRO A 80 2.06 -4.13 -3.70
CA PRO A 80 1.10 -4.02 -4.80
C PRO A 80 -0.24 -4.72 -4.52
N PHE A 81 -0.28 -5.72 -3.61
CA PHE A 81 -1.41 -6.63 -3.40
C PHE A 81 -1.83 -7.31 -4.71
N SER A 82 -0.84 -7.81 -5.45
CA SER A 82 -0.99 -8.38 -6.78
C SER A 82 -1.48 -9.83 -6.79
N ARG A 83 -1.64 -10.46 -5.65
CA ARG A 83 -2.10 -11.84 -5.47
C ARG A 83 -3.30 -11.89 -4.54
N ARG A 84 -4.26 -12.75 -4.84
CA ARG A 84 -5.47 -12.91 -4.06
C ARG A 84 -5.17 -13.22 -2.59
N TYR A 85 -4.28 -14.18 -2.31
CA TYR A 85 -3.96 -14.59 -0.93
C TYR A 85 -3.46 -13.43 -0.06
N GLN A 86 -2.78 -12.45 -0.66
CA GLN A 86 -2.26 -11.29 0.07
C GLN A 86 -3.39 -10.42 0.63
N ILE A 87 -4.43 -10.25 -0.17
CA ILE A 87 -5.64 -9.52 0.23
C ILE A 87 -6.42 -10.33 1.25
N GLU A 88 -6.68 -11.62 0.96
CA GLU A 88 -7.42 -12.52 1.86
C GLU A 88 -6.80 -12.59 3.25
N ASN A 89 -5.45 -12.63 3.34
CA ASN A 89 -4.74 -12.59 4.62
C ASN A 89 -5.05 -11.30 5.42
N VAL A 90 -4.99 -10.14 4.78
CA VAL A 90 -5.30 -8.86 5.45
C VAL A 90 -6.77 -8.82 5.89
N LEU A 91 -7.70 -9.28 5.03
CA LEU A 91 -9.13 -9.28 5.34
C LEU A 91 -9.46 -10.24 6.49
N ALA A 92 -8.79 -11.40 6.55
CA ALA A 92 -8.93 -12.35 7.66
C ALA A 92 -8.48 -11.73 8.99
N VAL A 93 -7.33 -11.03 8.99
CA VAL A 93 -6.84 -10.32 10.19
C VAL A 93 -7.78 -9.17 10.56
N ALA A 94 -8.26 -8.37 9.61
CA ALA A 94 -9.23 -7.32 9.90
C ALA A 94 -10.51 -7.87 10.54
N SER A 95 -11.00 -9.02 10.04
CA SER A 95 -12.16 -9.73 10.60
C SER A 95 -11.90 -10.21 12.02
N SER A 96 -10.74 -10.84 12.30
CA SER A 96 -10.39 -11.30 13.64
C SER A 96 -10.26 -10.17 14.67
N LEU A 97 -9.86 -8.99 14.20
CA LEU A 97 -9.79 -7.75 15.00
C LEU A 97 -11.14 -7.02 15.10
N HIS A 98 -12.22 -7.54 14.50
CA HIS A 98 -13.52 -6.88 14.38
C HIS A 98 -13.41 -5.46 13.82
N GLN A 99 -12.50 -5.25 12.87
CA GLN A 99 -12.24 -3.96 12.25
C GLN A 99 -12.82 -3.90 10.83
N PRO A 100 -13.48 -2.81 10.46
CA PRO A 100 -13.85 -2.59 9.07
C PRO A 100 -12.60 -2.41 8.22
N TRP A 101 -12.72 -2.73 6.94
CA TRP A 101 -11.63 -2.60 5.97
C TRP A 101 -12.09 -1.92 4.69
N ARG A 102 -11.14 -1.35 3.96
CA ARG A 102 -11.31 -0.80 2.61
C ARG A 102 -10.11 -1.17 1.76
N ILE A 103 -10.33 -1.29 0.45
CA ILE A 103 -9.27 -1.41 -0.54
C ILE A 103 -9.33 -0.19 -1.44
N LEU A 104 -8.25 0.57 -1.49
CA LEU A 104 -8.04 1.66 -2.44
C LEU A 104 -7.06 1.15 -3.51
N GLU A 105 -7.57 0.87 -4.70
CA GLU A 105 -6.75 0.46 -5.84
C GLU A 105 -6.34 1.70 -6.64
N CYS A 106 -5.08 2.10 -6.48
CA CYS A 106 -4.50 3.20 -7.24
C CYS A 106 -4.12 2.74 -8.64
N VAL A 107 -4.61 3.43 -9.65
CA VAL A 107 -4.30 3.20 -11.06
C VAL A 107 -3.77 4.49 -11.69
N CYS A 108 -3.04 4.37 -12.78
CA CYS A 108 -2.68 5.46 -13.68
C CYS A 108 -2.30 4.89 -15.04
N SER A 109 -2.08 5.76 -16.02
CA SER A 109 -1.51 5.37 -17.31
C SER A 109 -0.10 4.76 -17.13
N GLU A 110 0.26 3.86 -18.02
CA GLU A 110 1.59 3.24 -18.02
C GLU A 110 2.69 4.28 -18.19
N GLU A 111 2.45 5.29 -19.01
CA GLU A 111 3.36 6.42 -19.22
C GLU A 111 3.62 7.19 -17.92
N THR A 112 2.57 7.49 -17.15
CA THR A 112 2.70 8.15 -15.85
C THR A 112 3.45 7.27 -14.85
N ALA A 113 3.14 5.98 -14.78
CA ALA A 113 3.83 5.06 -13.89
C ALA A 113 5.33 4.99 -14.23
N ARG A 114 5.67 4.86 -15.53
CA ARG A 114 7.05 4.83 -16.00
C ARG A 114 7.81 6.10 -15.63
N ARG A 115 7.28 7.27 -15.94
CA ARG A 115 7.89 8.56 -15.62
C ARG A 115 8.16 8.72 -14.12
N ARG A 116 7.20 8.32 -13.27
CA ARG A 116 7.36 8.37 -11.81
C ARG A 116 8.45 7.43 -11.32
N LEU A 117 8.52 6.20 -11.86
CA LEU A 117 9.54 5.22 -11.49
C LEU A 117 10.95 5.63 -11.95
N GLU A 118 11.08 6.22 -13.13
CA GLU A 118 12.33 6.78 -13.62
C GLU A 118 12.81 7.95 -12.73
N TRP A 119 11.88 8.81 -12.31
CA TRP A 119 12.18 9.90 -11.37
C TRP A 119 12.62 9.36 -9.99
N ASP A 120 11.88 8.40 -9.42
CA ASP A 120 12.22 7.78 -8.13
C ASP A 120 13.63 7.15 -8.18
N ALA A 121 13.97 6.46 -9.28
CA ALA A 121 15.28 5.84 -9.48
C ALA A 121 16.41 6.88 -9.57
N ALA A 122 16.17 8.00 -10.26
CA ALA A 122 17.16 9.07 -10.43
C ALA A 122 17.39 9.88 -9.13
N SER A 123 16.33 10.07 -8.33
CA SER A 123 16.39 10.86 -7.10
C SER A 123 16.85 10.09 -5.87
N GLY A 124 16.82 8.74 -5.89
CA GLY A 124 17.15 7.89 -4.75
C GLY A 124 16.25 8.09 -3.52
N THR A 125 15.07 8.69 -3.71
CA THR A 125 14.20 9.13 -2.60
C THR A 125 13.25 8.06 -2.09
N HIS A 126 13.12 6.92 -2.79
CA HIS A 126 12.19 5.87 -2.41
C HIS A 126 12.85 4.80 -1.52
N ALA A 127 12.14 4.38 -0.46
CA ALA A 127 12.61 3.37 0.47
C ALA A 127 12.90 1.98 -0.17
N ALA A 128 12.21 1.60 -1.26
CA ALA A 128 12.47 0.36 -1.98
C ALA A 128 13.54 0.55 -3.05
N GLY A 129 14.75 0.02 -2.83
CA GLY A 129 15.90 0.16 -3.72
C GLY A 129 15.77 -0.56 -5.07
N ASN A 130 14.85 -1.53 -5.20
CA ASN A 130 14.61 -2.28 -6.45
C ASN A 130 13.46 -1.72 -7.30
N ARG A 131 12.94 -0.54 -6.98
CA ARG A 131 11.77 0.05 -7.64
C ARG A 131 12.15 0.69 -8.97
N ASN A 132 11.81 0.02 -10.07
CA ASN A 132 12.08 0.46 -11.43
C ASN A 132 10.95 0.02 -12.40
N TYR A 133 11.03 0.44 -13.66
CA TYR A 133 10.02 0.09 -14.66
C TYR A 133 9.99 -1.41 -15.00
N GLN A 134 11.12 -2.11 -14.90
CA GLN A 134 11.16 -3.56 -15.10
C GLN A 134 10.32 -4.28 -14.04
N LEU A 135 10.43 -3.89 -12.78
CA LEU A 135 9.57 -4.42 -11.70
C LEU A 135 8.08 -4.13 -11.97
N TYR A 136 7.74 -2.96 -12.53
CA TYR A 136 6.36 -2.66 -12.93
C TYR A 136 5.82 -3.67 -13.93
N LEU A 137 6.58 -3.99 -14.98
CA LEU A 137 6.19 -4.96 -16.01
C LEU A 137 6.02 -6.37 -15.42
N GLU A 138 6.95 -6.80 -14.58
CA GLU A 138 6.89 -8.10 -13.90
C GLU A 138 5.66 -8.22 -13.00
N VAL A 139 5.38 -7.19 -12.20
CA VAL A 139 4.20 -7.18 -11.34
C VAL A 139 2.93 -7.13 -12.16
N LYS A 140 2.87 -6.33 -13.24
CA LYS A 140 1.73 -6.22 -14.14
C LYS A 140 1.40 -7.57 -14.79
N ALA A 141 2.41 -8.31 -15.26
CA ALA A 141 2.23 -9.61 -15.89
C ALA A 141 1.60 -10.68 -14.97
N ARG A 142 1.83 -10.56 -13.64
CA ARG A 142 1.33 -11.50 -12.64
C ARG A 142 0.20 -10.93 -11.77
N PHE A 143 -0.32 -9.74 -12.10
CA PHE A 143 -1.33 -9.07 -11.27
C PHE A 143 -2.69 -9.76 -11.41
N GLU A 144 -3.18 -10.33 -10.34
CA GLU A 144 -4.50 -10.93 -10.27
C GLU A 144 -5.55 -9.83 -10.00
N ALA A 145 -6.63 -9.82 -10.79
CA ALA A 145 -7.69 -8.84 -10.60
C ALA A 145 -8.27 -8.91 -9.16
N ILE A 146 -8.32 -7.77 -8.49
CA ILE A 146 -8.89 -7.64 -7.16
C ILE A 146 -10.41 -7.80 -7.28
N ARG A 147 -10.94 -8.89 -6.75
CA ARG A 147 -12.37 -9.23 -6.80
C ARG A 147 -13.15 -8.72 -5.59
N SER A 148 -12.49 -8.46 -4.47
CA SER A 148 -13.09 -7.88 -3.27
C SER A 148 -13.59 -6.46 -3.56
N ARG A 149 -14.60 -6.01 -2.79
CA ARG A 149 -15.09 -4.64 -2.89
C ARG A 149 -13.93 -3.65 -2.73
N LYS A 150 -13.78 -2.77 -3.71
CA LYS A 150 -12.67 -1.80 -3.76
C LYS A 150 -13.16 -0.46 -4.31
N THR A 151 -12.41 0.58 -4.03
CA THR A 151 -12.54 1.88 -4.69
C THR A 151 -11.33 2.07 -5.59
N VAL A 152 -11.56 2.30 -6.87
CA VAL A 152 -10.50 2.59 -7.85
C VAL A 152 -10.23 4.09 -7.82
N ILE A 153 -8.96 4.45 -7.64
CA ILE A 153 -8.49 5.84 -7.61
C ILE A 153 -7.55 6.05 -8.80
N ASP A 154 -8.00 6.84 -9.76
CA ASP A 154 -7.17 7.25 -10.89
C ASP A 154 -6.23 8.38 -10.47
N THR A 155 -4.95 8.07 -10.37
CA THR A 155 -3.92 9.01 -9.92
C THR A 155 -3.25 9.79 -11.07
N ASP A 156 -3.75 9.68 -12.29
CA ASP A 156 -3.47 10.65 -13.35
C ASP A 156 -4.22 11.98 -13.09
N LEU A 157 -5.28 11.91 -12.29
CA LEU A 157 -5.96 13.08 -11.76
C LEU A 157 -5.13 13.76 -10.67
N GLY A 158 -5.40 15.04 -10.43
CA GLY A 158 -4.71 15.79 -9.37
C GLY A 158 -4.94 15.17 -7.97
N ILE A 159 -3.98 15.35 -7.08
CA ILE A 159 -3.99 14.73 -5.73
C ILE A 159 -5.25 15.06 -4.93
N GLU A 160 -5.78 16.28 -5.05
CA GLU A 160 -6.99 16.68 -4.34
C GLU A 160 -8.23 15.87 -4.78
N VAL A 161 -8.35 15.58 -6.08
CA VAL A 161 -9.42 14.73 -6.62
C VAL A 161 -9.31 13.30 -6.09
N CYS A 162 -8.08 12.75 -6.08
CA CYS A 162 -7.79 11.43 -5.53
C CYS A 162 -8.15 11.33 -4.04
N VAL A 163 -7.75 12.34 -3.25
CA VAL A 163 -8.04 12.41 -1.82
C VAL A 163 -9.54 12.49 -1.58
N GLN A 164 -10.26 13.37 -2.28
CA GLN A 164 -11.72 13.49 -2.14
C GLN A 164 -12.44 12.17 -2.47
N SER A 165 -12.02 11.48 -3.52
CA SER A 165 -12.58 10.18 -3.89
C SER A 165 -12.31 9.11 -2.82
N ALA A 166 -11.09 9.05 -2.32
CA ALA A 166 -10.69 8.11 -1.28
C ALA A 166 -11.40 8.39 0.06
N MET A 167 -11.53 9.67 0.46
CA MET A 167 -12.21 10.08 1.68
C MET A 167 -13.69 9.66 1.70
N LYS A 168 -14.39 9.73 0.58
CA LYS A 168 -15.77 9.20 0.47
C LYS A 168 -15.83 7.71 0.79
N SER A 169 -14.79 6.95 0.45
CA SER A 169 -14.73 5.50 0.71
C SER A 169 -14.42 5.17 2.16
N VAL A 170 -13.56 5.93 2.83
CA VAL A 170 -13.13 5.63 4.20
C VAL A 170 -14.04 6.22 5.28
N ASN A 171 -14.93 7.16 4.94
CA ASN A 171 -15.89 7.77 5.85
C ASN A 171 -17.25 7.04 5.88
N HIS A 172 -17.46 6.06 5.01
CA HIS A 172 -18.66 5.20 4.93
C HIS A 172 -18.31 3.78 5.33
#